data_2bf4821c24c2ebaeb4e5906443548a03
#
_entry.id   2bf4821c24c2ebaeb4e5906443548a03
#
_cell.length_a   1.000
_cell.length_b   1.000
_cell.length_c   1.000
_cell.angle_alpha   90.00
_cell.angle_beta   90.00
_cell.angle_gamma   90.00
#
_symmetry.space_group_name_H-M   'P 1'
#
loop_
_entity.id
_entity.type
_entity.pdbx_description
1 polymer ?
#
loop_
_entity_poly.entity_id
_entity_poly.type
_entity_poly.pdbx_seq_one_letter_code
_entity_poly.pdbx_strand_id
1 'polypeptide(L)'
;MRTQHVLRKITWLAQFCALVLAALSTEAANSSIITFQEGNATSSENSNALIGHWRKTTISYTGSIDEHLVLHVDGTVENWTATAYERREPVTGHWNVDGKTLILSFGGNDRSSPFTFYQGQLVFPNIQNRRGIWEKIE
;
A
#
# COMPACT_ATOMS: atom_id res chain seq x y z
N MET A 1 -72.44 -6.20 -5.85
CA MET A 1 -71.80 -4.91 -6.12
C MET A 1 -70.64 -4.63 -5.18
N ARG A 2 -69.61 -5.46 -5.17
CA ARG A 2 -68.48 -5.28 -4.25
C ARG A 2 -67.08 -5.46 -4.93
N THR A 3 -67.02 -5.63 -6.26
CA THR A 3 -65.81 -6.01 -6.96
C THR A 3 -65.15 -4.85 -7.75
N GLN A 4 -65.82 -3.72 -7.87
CA GLN A 4 -65.32 -2.59 -8.68
C GLN A 4 -64.37 -1.62 -7.89
N HIS A 5 -64.41 -1.64 -6.55
CA HIS A 5 -63.62 -0.70 -5.74
C HIS A 5 -62.18 -1.14 -5.50
N VAL A 6 -61.87 -2.40 -5.70
CA VAL A 6 -60.49 -2.91 -5.43
C VAL A 6 -59.56 -2.65 -6.64
N LEU A 7 -60.08 -2.68 -7.86
CA LEU A 7 -59.27 -2.45 -9.06
C LEU A 7 -58.80 -1.01 -9.23
N ARG A 8 -59.54 -0.03 -8.70
CA ARG A 8 -59.12 1.39 -8.81
C ARG A 8 -57.98 1.79 -7.88
N LYS A 9 -57.78 1.06 -6.78
CA LYS A 9 -56.68 1.36 -5.83
C LYS A 9 -55.32 0.78 -6.27
N ILE A 10 -55.33 -0.25 -7.09
CA ILE A 10 -54.10 -0.90 -7.57
C ILE A 10 -53.47 -0.10 -8.70
N THR A 11 -54.28 0.57 -9.53
CA THR A 11 -53.78 1.39 -10.65
C THR A 11 -53.04 2.67 -10.19
N TRP A 12 -53.44 3.22 -9.02
CA TRP A 12 -52.75 4.41 -8.48
C TRP A 12 -51.42 4.09 -7.84
N LEU A 13 -51.23 2.91 -7.27
CA LEU A 13 -49.93 2.50 -6.69
C LEU A 13 -48.88 2.19 -7.78
N ALA A 14 -49.35 1.67 -8.92
CA ALA A 14 -48.43 1.36 -10.03
C ALA A 14 -47.87 2.62 -10.73
N GLN A 15 -48.66 3.71 -10.75
CA GLN A 15 -48.23 4.96 -11.36
C GLN A 15 -47.26 5.77 -10.48
N PHE A 16 -47.32 5.61 -9.16
CA PHE A 16 -46.38 6.30 -8.26
C PHE A 16 -45.02 5.61 -8.21
N CYS A 17 -44.92 4.30 -8.41
CA CYS A 17 -43.64 3.61 -8.48
C CYS A 17 -42.83 3.92 -9.75
N ALA A 18 -43.48 4.23 -10.86
CA ALA A 18 -42.78 4.52 -12.13
C ALA A 18 -42.14 5.90 -12.15
N LEU A 19 -42.60 6.86 -11.36
CA LEU A 19 -42.04 8.22 -11.29
C LEU A 19 -40.92 8.35 -10.28
N VAL A 20 -40.79 7.46 -9.31
CA VAL A 20 -39.70 7.48 -8.33
C VAL A 20 -38.44 6.75 -8.85
N LEU A 21 -38.62 5.79 -9.79
CA LEU A 21 -37.44 5.08 -10.38
C LEU A 21 -36.69 5.91 -11.43
N ALA A 22 -37.30 6.95 -11.99
CA ALA A 22 -36.60 7.81 -13.01
C ALA A 22 -35.72 8.87 -12.39
N ALA A 23 -35.82 9.18 -11.11
CA ALA A 23 -35.00 10.17 -10.41
C ALA A 23 -33.75 9.61 -9.74
N LEU A 24 -33.61 8.28 -9.65
CA LEU A 24 -32.49 7.60 -8.98
C LEU A 24 -31.37 7.15 -9.95
N SER A 25 -31.56 7.33 -11.24
CA SER A 25 -30.58 6.81 -12.22
C SER A 25 -29.55 7.84 -12.71
N THR A 26 -29.56 9.08 -12.23
CA THR A 26 -28.61 10.12 -12.67
C THR A 26 -27.52 10.47 -11.67
N GLU A 27 -27.56 9.99 -10.44
CA GLU A 27 -26.50 10.27 -9.46
C GLU A 27 -25.47 9.15 -9.27
N ALA A 28 -25.72 7.96 -9.79
CA ALA A 28 -24.79 6.83 -9.65
C ALA A 28 -23.60 6.86 -10.63
N ALA A 29 -23.59 7.72 -11.63
CA ALA A 29 -22.54 7.77 -12.64
C ALA A 29 -21.35 8.67 -12.26
N ASN A 30 -21.48 9.55 -11.28
CA ASN A 30 -20.39 10.45 -10.88
C ASN A 30 -19.63 10.02 -9.62
N SER A 31 -20.12 9.00 -8.89
CA SER A 31 -19.45 8.58 -7.66
C SER A 31 -18.40 7.49 -7.85
N SER A 32 -18.42 6.80 -8.99
CA SER A 32 -17.49 5.70 -9.24
C SER A 32 -16.14 6.11 -9.88
N ILE A 33 -16.01 7.36 -10.31
CA ILE A 33 -14.76 7.84 -10.95
C ILE A 33 -13.78 8.42 -9.91
N ILE A 34 -14.28 8.87 -8.75
CA ILE A 34 -13.43 9.50 -7.71
C ILE A 34 -12.73 8.47 -6.81
N THR A 35 -13.31 7.26 -6.65
CA THR A 35 -12.75 6.25 -5.75
C THR A 35 -11.56 5.48 -6.32
N PHE A 36 -11.34 5.50 -7.63
CA PHE A 36 -10.21 4.80 -8.26
C PHE A 36 -8.91 5.61 -8.31
N GLN A 37 -8.96 6.91 -8.08
CA GLN A 37 -7.77 7.78 -8.13
C GLN A 37 -7.06 7.92 -6.79
N GLU A 38 -7.76 7.75 -5.67
CA GLU A 38 -7.16 7.88 -4.34
C GLU A 38 -6.25 6.69 -3.98
N GLY A 39 -6.58 5.48 -4.42
CA GLY A 39 -5.75 4.29 -4.18
C GLY A 39 -4.43 4.28 -4.97
N ASN A 40 -4.42 4.79 -6.18
CA ASN A 40 -3.23 4.82 -7.03
C ASN A 40 -2.26 5.96 -6.67
N ALA A 41 -2.77 7.12 -6.26
CA ALA A 41 -1.93 8.24 -5.83
C ALA A 41 -1.15 7.91 -4.55
N THR A 42 -1.78 7.32 -3.55
CA THR A 42 -1.13 6.94 -2.28
C THR A 42 -0.07 5.86 -2.48
N SER A 43 -0.28 4.90 -3.37
CA SER A 43 0.71 3.87 -3.68
C SER A 43 1.92 4.44 -4.41
N SER A 44 1.72 5.35 -5.35
CA SER A 44 2.78 6.03 -6.10
C SER A 44 3.64 6.94 -5.21
N GLU A 45 3.03 7.71 -4.32
CA GLU A 45 3.77 8.56 -3.37
C GLU A 45 4.62 7.72 -2.39
N ASN A 46 4.05 6.63 -1.87
CA ASN A 46 4.76 5.72 -0.99
C ASN A 46 5.95 5.05 -1.70
N SER A 47 5.79 4.67 -2.96
CA SER A 47 6.87 4.09 -3.76
C SER A 47 8.01 5.09 -3.97
N ASN A 48 7.70 6.32 -4.35
CA ASN A 48 8.70 7.37 -4.57
C ASN A 48 9.48 7.70 -3.29
N ALA A 49 8.82 7.72 -2.14
CA ALA A 49 9.46 8.00 -0.86
C ALA A 49 10.45 6.88 -0.44
N LEU A 50 10.21 5.65 -0.89
CA LEU A 50 11.05 4.49 -0.60
C LEU A 50 12.32 4.44 -1.46
N ILE A 51 12.32 5.02 -2.66
CA ILE A 51 13.48 5.02 -3.56
C ILE A 51 14.67 5.68 -2.89
N GLY A 52 15.83 5.01 -2.93
CA GLY A 52 17.09 5.49 -2.39
C GLY A 52 17.86 4.44 -1.62
N HIS A 53 18.94 4.86 -0.98
CA HIS A 53 19.82 4.03 -0.19
C HIS A 53 19.52 4.18 1.30
N TRP A 54 19.15 3.08 1.92
CA TRP A 54 18.79 2.98 3.33
C TRP A 54 19.83 2.16 4.09
N ARG A 55 20.15 2.58 5.31
CA ARG A 55 21.07 1.89 6.19
C ARG A 55 20.45 1.69 7.56
N LYS A 56 20.65 0.49 8.11
CA LYS A 56 20.32 0.17 9.50
C LYS A 56 21.57 -0.33 10.22
N THR A 57 21.98 0.35 11.28
CA THR A 57 23.10 -0.04 12.11
C THR A 57 22.64 -0.83 13.32
N THR A 58 23.17 -2.01 13.52
CA THR A 58 23.00 -2.84 14.72
C THR A 58 24.30 -2.88 15.49
N ILE A 59 24.27 -2.47 16.74
CA ILE A 59 25.44 -2.46 17.62
C ILE A 59 25.41 -3.70 18.51
N SER A 60 26.50 -4.43 18.55
CA SER A 60 26.73 -5.57 19.43
C SER A 60 28.03 -5.40 20.22
N TYR A 61 28.28 -6.28 21.20
CA TYR A 61 29.54 -6.23 21.95
C TYR A 61 30.79 -6.55 21.10
N THR A 62 30.63 -7.16 19.93
CA THR A 62 31.72 -7.46 18.98
C THR A 62 31.91 -6.40 17.90
N GLY A 63 31.10 -5.34 17.91
CA GLY A 63 31.17 -4.26 16.92
C GLY A 63 29.81 -3.90 16.32
N SER A 64 29.83 -3.09 15.27
CA SER A 64 28.63 -2.71 14.52
C SER A 64 28.49 -3.52 13.24
N ILE A 65 27.25 -3.79 12.88
CA ILE A 65 26.87 -4.34 11.58
C ILE A 65 25.93 -3.35 10.93
N ASP A 66 26.29 -2.89 9.74
CA ASP A 66 25.45 -2.07 8.88
C ASP A 66 24.75 -2.96 7.87
N GLU A 67 23.43 -2.93 7.87
CA GLU A 67 22.60 -3.50 6.83
C GLU A 67 22.24 -2.40 5.82
N HIS A 68 22.44 -2.67 4.54
CA HIS A 68 22.17 -1.74 3.46
C HIS A 68 21.03 -2.27 2.59
N LEU A 69 20.15 -1.36 2.16
CA LEU A 69 19.02 -1.64 1.27
C LEU A 69 18.93 -0.50 0.26
N VAL A 70 19.13 -0.80 -1.01
CA VAL A 70 18.96 0.17 -2.09
C VAL A 70 17.74 -0.19 -2.91
N LEU A 71 16.77 0.72 -2.97
CA LEU A 71 15.54 0.58 -3.73
C LEU A 71 15.62 1.48 -4.96
N HIS A 72 15.75 0.88 -6.14
CA HIS A 72 15.88 1.60 -7.40
C HIS A 72 14.51 1.92 -8.01
N VAL A 73 14.45 3.00 -8.79
CA VAL A 73 13.22 3.45 -9.46
C VAL A 73 12.67 2.44 -10.47
N ASP A 74 13.51 1.56 -10.99
CA ASP A 74 13.15 0.51 -11.95
C ASP A 74 12.54 -0.75 -11.28
N GLY A 75 12.36 -0.73 -9.94
CA GLY A 75 11.84 -1.86 -9.18
C GLY A 75 12.90 -2.90 -8.81
N THR A 76 14.18 -2.66 -9.07
CA THR A 76 15.25 -3.51 -8.58
C THR A 76 15.65 -3.13 -7.15
N VAL A 77 16.16 -4.09 -6.40
CA VAL A 77 16.64 -3.91 -5.02
C VAL A 77 17.97 -4.58 -4.83
N GLU A 78 18.85 -3.93 -4.07
CA GLU A 78 20.10 -4.52 -3.59
C GLU A 78 20.11 -4.55 -2.06
N ASN A 79 20.60 -5.64 -1.49
CA ASN A 79 20.76 -5.80 -0.05
C ASN A 79 22.11 -6.42 0.28
N TRP A 80 22.83 -5.83 1.22
CA TRP A 80 24.08 -6.38 1.76
C TRP A 80 24.31 -5.98 3.20
N THR A 81 25.31 -6.60 3.83
CA THR A 81 25.80 -6.21 5.16
C THR A 81 27.24 -5.80 5.10
N ALA A 82 27.62 -4.86 5.96
CA ALA A 82 28.99 -4.40 6.14
C ALA A 82 29.34 -4.35 7.63
N THR A 83 30.62 -4.61 7.94
CA THR A 83 31.23 -4.40 9.26
C THR A 83 32.45 -3.51 9.08
N ALA A 84 33.17 -3.19 10.15
CA ALA A 84 34.44 -2.47 10.07
C ALA A 84 35.51 -3.21 9.25
N TYR A 85 35.38 -4.52 9.08
CA TYR A 85 36.41 -5.38 8.50
C TYR A 85 36.01 -6.04 7.18
N GLU A 86 34.70 -6.14 6.91
CA GLU A 86 34.17 -6.91 5.77
C GLU A 86 32.93 -6.24 5.20
N ARG A 87 32.80 -6.22 3.90
CA ARG A 87 31.57 -5.93 3.16
C ARG A 87 31.20 -7.15 2.36
N ARG A 88 29.96 -7.63 2.53
CA ARG A 88 29.43 -8.70 1.71
C ARG A 88 29.00 -8.19 0.35
N GLU A 89 29.06 -9.05 -0.65
CA GLU A 89 28.55 -8.76 -1.98
C GLU A 89 27.05 -8.52 -1.92
N PRO A 90 26.53 -7.52 -2.65
CA PRO A 90 25.09 -7.27 -2.73
C PRO A 90 24.33 -8.45 -3.33
N VAL A 91 23.19 -8.78 -2.72
CA VAL A 91 22.21 -9.67 -3.30
C VAL A 91 21.17 -8.81 -4.00
N THR A 92 20.93 -9.08 -5.28
CA THR A 92 19.99 -8.33 -6.12
C THR A 92 18.63 -9.06 -6.18
N GLY A 93 17.56 -8.28 -6.19
CA GLY A 93 16.20 -8.76 -6.28
C GLY A 93 15.26 -7.72 -6.90
N HIS A 94 13.99 -7.88 -6.62
CA HIS A 94 12.94 -6.93 -7.02
C HIS A 94 12.18 -6.44 -5.81
N TRP A 95 11.60 -5.24 -5.92
CA TRP A 95 10.73 -4.69 -4.90
C TRP A 95 9.45 -4.13 -5.50
N ASN A 96 8.40 -4.14 -4.71
CA ASN A 96 7.11 -3.54 -5.01
C ASN A 96 6.44 -3.04 -3.73
N VAL A 97 5.43 -2.21 -3.86
CA VAL A 97 4.62 -1.69 -2.75
C VAL A 97 3.16 -2.01 -2.98
N ASP A 98 2.53 -2.57 -1.95
CA ASP A 98 1.09 -2.72 -1.86
C ASP A 98 0.58 -1.91 -0.66
N GLY A 99 -0.01 -0.75 -0.93
CA GLY A 99 -0.44 0.20 0.10
C GLY A 99 0.71 0.67 1.01
N LYS A 100 0.75 0.18 2.24
CA LYS A 100 1.82 0.42 3.22
C LYS A 100 2.69 -0.82 3.49
N THR A 101 2.71 -1.76 2.57
CA THR A 101 3.50 -2.97 2.67
C THR A 101 4.58 -2.97 1.60
N LEU A 102 5.84 -3.05 1.99
CA LEU A 102 6.97 -3.28 1.11
C LEU A 102 7.12 -4.78 0.88
N ILE A 103 7.20 -5.18 -0.38
CA ILE A 103 7.42 -6.55 -0.83
C ILE A 103 8.80 -6.61 -1.45
N LEU A 104 9.66 -7.49 -0.93
CA LEU A 104 11.02 -7.73 -1.43
C LEU A 104 11.11 -9.18 -1.90
N SER A 105 11.57 -9.38 -3.14
CA SER A 105 11.72 -10.69 -3.79
C SER A 105 13.19 -10.96 -4.07
N PHE A 106 13.76 -11.97 -3.42
CA PHE A 106 15.13 -12.42 -3.64
C PHE A 106 15.15 -13.91 -3.98
N GLY A 107 15.66 -14.26 -5.16
CA GLY A 107 15.77 -15.68 -5.57
C GLY A 107 14.43 -16.43 -5.59
N GLY A 108 13.32 -15.72 -5.90
CA GLY A 108 11.97 -16.31 -5.93
C GLY A 108 11.30 -16.42 -4.56
N ASN A 109 11.90 -15.88 -3.50
CA ASN A 109 11.30 -15.81 -2.17
C ASN A 109 10.84 -14.40 -1.86
N ASP A 110 9.54 -14.24 -1.61
CA ASP A 110 8.92 -12.97 -1.28
C ASP A 110 8.89 -12.76 0.23
N ARG A 111 9.24 -11.55 0.65
CA ARG A 111 9.11 -11.07 2.03
C ARG A 111 8.29 -9.81 2.04
N SER A 112 7.19 -9.81 2.76
CA SER A 112 6.31 -8.67 2.92
C SER A 112 6.48 -8.07 4.32
N SER A 113 6.63 -6.76 4.39
CA SER A 113 6.74 -6.04 5.66
C SER A 113 5.96 -4.73 5.61
N PRO A 114 5.05 -4.49 6.54
CA PRO A 114 4.44 -3.19 6.68
C PRO A 114 5.52 -2.16 7.04
N PHE A 115 5.41 -0.96 6.51
CA PHE A 115 6.36 0.11 6.78
C PHE A 115 5.65 1.42 7.13
N THR A 116 6.38 2.31 7.76
CA THR A 116 5.98 3.70 7.98
C THR A 116 7.22 4.59 7.94
N PHE A 117 7.01 5.90 7.75
CA PHE A 117 8.05 6.89 7.89
C PHE A 117 7.88 7.62 9.22
N TYR A 118 8.99 7.82 9.92
CA TYR A 118 9.04 8.64 11.12
C TYR A 118 10.28 9.53 11.08
N GLN A 119 10.10 10.83 11.05
CA GLN A 119 11.17 11.83 10.96
C GLN A 119 12.17 11.57 9.80
N GLY A 120 11.64 11.17 8.63
CA GLY A 120 12.46 10.85 7.46
C GLY A 120 13.13 9.48 7.48
N GLN A 121 12.97 8.72 8.55
CA GLN A 121 13.47 7.36 8.69
C GLN A 121 12.42 6.36 8.23
N LEU A 122 12.84 5.28 7.59
CA LEU A 122 12.00 4.15 7.23
C LEU A 122 11.95 3.17 8.40
N VAL A 123 10.75 2.84 8.86
CA VAL A 123 10.53 1.98 10.03
C VAL A 123 9.73 0.75 9.65
N PHE A 124 10.29 -0.42 9.91
CA PHE A 124 9.60 -1.70 9.82
C PHE A 124 9.20 -2.16 11.22
N PRO A 125 7.91 -2.32 11.52
CA PRO A 125 7.47 -2.97 12.72
C PRO A 125 7.90 -4.44 12.70
N ASN A 126 8.58 -4.91 13.73
CA ASN A 126 8.87 -6.32 13.88
C ASN A 126 8.11 -6.94 15.06
N ILE A 127 7.97 -8.26 15.02
CA ILE A 127 7.17 -9.07 15.94
C ILE A 127 7.74 -9.07 17.39
N GLN A 128 8.98 -8.61 17.59
CA GLN A 128 9.69 -8.69 18.87
C GLN A 128 9.92 -7.34 19.55
N ASN A 129 9.09 -6.33 19.29
CA ASN A 129 9.24 -4.96 19.80
C ASN A 129 10.57 -4.27 19.43
N ARG A 130 11.37 -4.84 18.55
CA ARG A 130 12.53 -4.20 17.95
C ARG A 130 12.09 -3.52 16.68
N ARG A 131 12.09 -2.22 16.68
CA ARG A 131 11.84 -1.44 15.47
C ARG A 131 13.07 -1.52 14.58
N GLY A 132 12.91 -2.01 13.36
CA GLY A 132 13.91 -1.83 12.33
C GLY A 132 13.86 -0.39 11.84
N ILE A 133 14.76 0.47 12.31
CA ILE A 133 14.85 1.85 11.89
C ILE A 133 15.96 1.95 10.86
N TRP A 134 15.63 2.48 9.69
CA TRP A 134 16.55 2.67 8.59
C TRP A 134 16.70 4.15 8.28
N GLU A 135 17.92 4.61 8.19
CA GLU A 135 18.26 5.98 7.82
C GLU A 135 18.50 6.07 6.33
N LYS A 136 17.96 7.09 5.68
CA LYS A 136 18.27 7.39 4.29
C LYS A 136 19.63 8.05 4.24
N ILE A 137 20.53 7.51 3.41
CA ILE A 137 21.90 8.03 3.28
C ILE A 137 22.19 8.59 1.88
N GLU A 138 21.31 8.27 0.89
CA GLU A 138 21.32 8.84 -0.47
C GLU A 138 19.91 8.79 -1.10
#